data_f69c2029527feee341bd6d4640d277cf
#
_entry.id   f69c2029527feee341bd6d4640d277cf
#
_cell.length_a   1.000
_cell.length_b   1.000
_cell.length_c   1.000
_cell.angle_alpha   90.00
_cell.angle_beta   90.00
_cell.angle_gamma   90.00
#
_symmetry.space_group_name_H-M   'P 1'
#
loop_
_entity.id
_entity.type
_entity.pdbx_description
1 polymer ?
#
loop_
_entity_poly.entity_id
_entity_poly.type
_entity_poly.pdbx_seq_one_letter_code
_entity_poly.pdbx_strand_id
1 'polypeptide(L)'
;LRNLDLIMGCERRVVYDFVNVVNGEASLKQALIKDKRFDNLHVLAASQTRDKDALTKEGVEKVLKDLADEGFDYIVCDSPAGIEKGAFLAMYFADRAVVVVNPEVSSVRDSDRILGLLASKTQKAEKGERVKEHLLLTRYSPKRVEAGDMLSIADVQEILG
;
A
#
# COMPACT_ATOMS: atom_id res chain seq x y z
N LEU A 1 3.18 -1.10 11.76
CA LEU A 1 4.33 -0.51 11.10
C LEU A 1 3.96 0.88 10.61
N ARG A 2 4.40 1.92 11.32
CA ARG A 2 4.09 3.31 11.01
C ARG A 2 5.41 4.03 10.71
N ASN A 3 5.74 4.19 9.43
CA ASN A 3 6.92 4.91 8.97
C ASN A 3 6.56 6.07 8.04
N LEU A 4 5.37 6.02 7.41
CA LEU A 4 4.94 7.05 6.47
C LEU A 4 4.85 8.43 7.13
N ASP A 5 4.32 8.51 8.35
CA ASP A 5 4.22 9.75 9.10
C ASP A 5 5.58 10.39 9.43
N LEU A 6 6.63 9.58 9.68
CA LEU A 6 8.01 10.06 9.84
C LEU A 6 8.56 10.62 8.52
N ILE A 7 8.37 9.90 7.41
CA ILE A 7 8.83 10.34 6.08
C ILE A 7 8.12 11.63 5.66
N MET A 8 6.83 11.75 5.99
CA MET A 8 6.02 12.92 5.70
C MET A 8 6.21 14.06 6.72
N GLY A 9 6.96 13.85 7.81
CA GLY A 9 7.23 14.84 8.85
C GLY A 9 5.97 15.26 9.62
N CYS A 10 5.02 14.35 9.80
CA CYS A 10 3.76 14.62 10.48
C CYS A 10 3.54 13.76 11.73
N GLU A 11 4.55 13.03 12.20
CA GLU A 11 4.46 12.09 13.32
C GLU A 11 3.96 12.75 14.63
N ARG A 12 4.33 14.01 14.86
CA ARG A 12 3.91 14.77 16.05
C ARG A 12 2.49 15.35 15.94
N ARG A 13 1.87 15.24 14.77
CA ARG A 13 0.52 15.74 14.47
C ARG A 13 -0.53 14.64 14.49
N VAL A 14 -0.11 13.40 14.64
CA VAL A 14 -1.02 12.25 14.72
C VAL A 14 -1.67 12.21 16.10
N VAL A 15 -2.95 12.56 16.17
CA VAL A 15 -3.79 12.47 17.36
C VAL A 15 -4.67 11.23 17.26
N TYR A 16 -5.27 11.02 16.10
CA TYR A 16 -6.11 9.88 15.79
C TYR A 16 -5.55 9.15 14.57
N ASP A 17 -5.74 7.84 14.53
CA ASP A 17 -5.28 6.95 13.47
C ASP A 17 -6.44 6.28 12.74
N PHE A 18 -6.10 5.46 11.73
CA PHE A 18 -7.07 4.72 10.93
C PHE A 18 -8.01 3.87 11.78
N VAL A 19 -7.49 3.21 12.83
CA VAL A 19 -8.30 2.33 13.70
C VAL A 19 -9.29 3.15 14.53
N ASN A 20 -8.93 4.34 14.98
CA ASN A 20 -9.88 5.23 15.68
C ASN A 20 -11.06 5.61 14.78
N VAL A 21 -10.81 5.82 13.47
CA VAL A 21 -11.88 6.12 12.51
C VAL A 21 -12.78 4.89 12.28
N VAL A 22 -12.18 3.71 12.07
CA VAL A 22 -12.93 2.46 11.91
C VAL A 22 -13.83 2.17 13.10
N ASN A 23 -13.33 2.40 14.31
CA ASN A 23 -14.08 2.17 15.54
C ASN A 23 -15.10 3.28 15.89
N GLY A 24 -15.12 4.38 15.11
CA GLY A 24 -16.01 5.52 15.39
C GLY A 24 -15.56 6.39 16.60
N GLU A 25 -14.31 6.21 17.05
CA GLU A 25 -13.71 6.99 18.14
C GLU A 25 -13.30 8.40 17.68
N ALA A 26 -13.08 8.58 16.37
CA ALA A 26 -12.80 9.85 15.74
C ALA A 26 -13.46 9.92 14.35
N SER A 27 -13.80 11.14 13.94
CA SER A 27 -14.22 11.38 12.56
C SER A 27 -13.02 11.34 11.61
N LEU A 28 -13.26 11.04 10.32
CA LEU A 28 -12.23 11.09 9.29
C LEU A 28 -11.49 12.44 9.25
N LYS A 29 -12.23 13.55 9.37
CA LYS A 29 -11.68 14.91 9.38
C LYS A 29 -10.73 15.18 10.56
N GLN A 30 -10.98 14.57 11.72
CA GLN A 30 -10.11 14.69 12.88
C GLN A 30 -8.81 13.87 12.74
N ALA A 31 -8.87 12.76 12.00
CA ALA A 31 -7.72 11.87 11.79
C ALA A 31 -6.86 12.27 10.59
N LEU A 32 -7.43 12.95 9.58
CA LEU A 32 -6.71 13.41 8.41
C LEU A 32 -5.75 14.55 8.74
N ILE A 33 -4.50 14.38 8.35
CA ILE A 33 -3.42 15.35 8.55
C ILE A 33 -3.07 15.98 7.21
N LYS A 34 -3.39 17.26 7.01
CA LYS A 34 -3.00 18.00 5.80
C LYS A 34 -1.47 18.17 5.76
N ASP A 35 -0.84 17.87 4.63
CA ASP A 35 0.59 18.13 4.42
C ASP A 35 0.86 19.65 4.44
N LYS A 36 2.03 20.04 4.93
CA LYS A 36 2.42 21.45 5.03
C LYS A 36 2.90 22.05 3.70
N ARG A 37 3.31 21.21 2.76
CA ARG A 37 3.92 21.60 1.49
C ARG A 37 2.92 21.60 0.34
N PHE A 38 1.92 20.69 0.43
CA PHE A 38 0.96 20.43 -0.64
C PHE A 38 -0.47 20.50 -0.10
N ASP A 39 -1.25 21.45 -0.60
CA ASP A 39 -2.62 21.71 -0.12
C ASP A 39 -3.60 20.57 -0.38
N ASN A 40 -3.35 19.77 -1.41
CA ASN A 40 -4.17 18.65 -1.84
C ASN A 40 -3.69 17.29 -1.30
N LEU A 41 -2.64 17.28 -0.46
CA LEU A 41 -2.09 16.05 0.12
C LEU A 41 -2.48 15.92 1.59
N HIS A 42 -3.06 14.76 1.94
CA HIS A 42 -3.42 14.42 3.31
C HIS A 42 -2.85 13.06 3.68
N VAL A 43 -2.55 12.87 4.95
CA VAL A 43 -2.07 11.61 5.51
C VAL A 43 -3.06 11.12 6.55
N LEU A 44 -3.49 9.88 6.42
CA LEU A 44 -4.20 9.14 7.47
C LEU A 44 -3.24 8.09 8.02
N ALA A 45 -2.80 8.27 9.27
CA ALA A 45 -1.81 7.41 9.88
C ALA A 45 -2.40 6.03 10.23
N ALA A 46 -1.61 4.97 10.06
CA ALA A 46 -1.93 3.65 10.58
C ALA A 46 -1.71 3.60 12.11
N SER A 47 -2.39 2.69 12.80
CA SER A 47 -2.20 2.52 14.26
C SER A 47 -0.81 1.97 14.60
N GLN A 48 -0.23 2.48 15.69
CA GLN A 48 1.01 1.95 16.26
C GLN A 48 0.77 0.90 17.35
N THR A 49 -0.32 1.02 18.06
CA THR A 49 -0.54 0.36 19.36
C THR A 49 -1.67 -0.67 19.34
N ARG A 50 -2.55 -0.61 18.35
CA ARG A 50 -3.69 -1.52 18.27
C ARG A 50 -3.37 -2.74 17.41
N ASP A 51 -3.93 -3.86 17.85
CA ASP A 51 -3.76 -5.16 17.20
C ASP A 51 -4.25 -5.12 15.74
N LYS A 52 -3.55 -5.83 14.87
CA LYS A 52 -3.90 -5.99 13.44
C LYS A 52 -5.33 -6.54 13.25
N ASP A 53 -5.90 -7.16 14.28
CA ASP A 53 -7.26 -7.70 14.29
C ASP A 53 -8.37 -6.65 14.37
N ALA A 54 -8.03 -5.42 14.78
CA ALA A 54 -8.97 -4.29 14.77
C ALA A 54 -9.38 -3.84 13.36
N LEU A 55 -8.61 -4.22 12.32
CA LEU A 55 -8.94 -3.92 10.93
C LEU A 55 -9.83 -5.01 10.34
N THR A 56 -11.04 -4.61 9.93
CA THR A 56 -11.98 -5.46 9.19
C THR A 56 -12.12 -4.98 7.75
N LYS A 57 -12.57 -5.86 6.84
CA LYS A 57 -12.87 -5.47 5.45
C LYS A 57 -13.89 -4.32 5.41
N GLU A 58 -14.96 -4.45 6.17
CA GLU A 58 -16.07 -3.49 6.23
C GLU A 58 -15.60 -2.14 6.75
N GLY A 59 -14.71 -2.13 7.76
CA GLY A 59 -14.12 -0.91 8.31
C GLY A 59 -13.23 -0.19 7.29
N VAL A 60 -12.40 -0.94 6.57
CA VAL A 60 -11.56 -0.39 5.49
C VAL A 60 -12.42 0.15 4.36
N GLU A 61 -13.41 -0.62 3.88
CA GLU A 61 -14.33 -0.20 2.81
C GLU A 61 -15.05 1.10 3.16
N LYS A 62 -15.56 1.21 4.39
CA LYS A 62 -16.22 2.42 4.89
C LYS A 62 -15.27 3.63 4.81
N VAL A 63 -14.05 3.51 5.33
CA VAL A 63 -13.09 4.63 5.31
C VAL A 63 -12.72 5.03 3.88
N LEU A 64 -12.51 4.07 2.98
CA LEU A 64 -12.22 4.35 1.56
C LEU A 64 -13.39 5.08 0.89
N LYS A 65 -14.63 4.68 1.19
CA LYS A 65 -15.81 5.37 0.71
C LYS A 65 -15.94 6.78 1.27
N ASP A 66 -15.76 6.95 2.58
CA ASP A 66 -15.81 8.26 3.24
C ASP A 66 -14.75 9.21 2.64
N LEU A 67 -13.54 8.71 2.30
CA LEU A 67 -12.51 9.49 1.61
C LEU A 67 -12.95 9.91 0.20
N ALA A 68 -13.56 9.01 -0.56
CA ALA A 68 -14.08 9.33 -1.89
C ALA A 68 -15.20 10.37 -1.82
N ASP A 69 -16.11 10.26 -0.84
CA ASP A 69 -17.21 11.21 -0.61
C ASP A 69 -16.69 12.61 -0.17
N GLU A 70 -15.53 12.68 0.51
CA GLU A 70 -14.83 13.94 0.82
C GLU A 70 -14.12 14.55 -0.40
N GLY A 71 -14.11 13.89 -1.56
CA GLY A 71 -13.60 14.41 -2.83
C GLY A 71 -12.13 14.08 -3.11
N PHE A 72 -11.56 13.05 -2.48
CA PHE A 72 -10.23 12.58 -2.84
C PHE A 72 -10.26 11.77 -4.15
N ASP A 73 -9.57 12.25 -5.17
CA ASP A 73 -9.42 11.58 -6.46
C ASP A 73 -8.53 10.34 -6.39
N TYR A 74 -7.55 10.36 -5.50
CA TYR A 74 -6.57 9.30 -5.31
C TYR A 74 -6.41 8.96 -3.84
N ILE A 75 -6.47 7.66 -3.52
CA ILE A 75 -6.19 7.11 -2.21
C ILE A 75 -5.04 6.12 -2.37
N VAL A 76 -3.88 6.45 -1.80
CA VAL A 76 -2.69 5.61 -1.84
C VAL A 76 -2.56 4.85 -0.53
N CYS A 77 -2.70 3.52 -0.59
CA CYS A 77 -2.50 2.65 0.57
C CYS A 77 -1.04 2.20 0.62
N ASP A 78 -0.26 2.72 1.57
CA ASP A 78 1.08 2.23 1.87
C ASP A 78 0.98 0.87 2.57
N SER A 79 1.32 -0.18 1.84
CA SER A 79 1.19 -1.56 2.31
C SER A 79 2.49 -2.03 2.97
N PRO A 80 2.42 -2.72 4.12
CA PRO A 80 3.58 -3.40 4.66
C PRO A 80 4.05 -4.50 3.71
N ALA A 81 5.34 -4.84 3.79
CA ALA A 81 5.87 -6.00 3.08
C ALA A 81 5.19 -7.30 3.55
N GLY A 82 5.08 -8.28 2.66
CA GLY A 82 4.51 -9.60 2.95
C GLY A 82 3.03 -9.72 2.60
N ILE A 83 2.43 -10.80 3.07
CA ILE A 83 1.05 -11.23 2.73
C ILE A 83 0.13 -11.30 3.95
N GLU A 84 0.52 -10.69 5.06
CA GLU A 84 -0.28 -10.65 6.28
C GLU A 84 -1.57 -9.84 6.09
N LYS A 85 -2.49 -9.94 7.06
CA LYS A 85 -3.82 -9.32 7.05
C LYS A 85 -3.80 -7.83 6.65
N GLY A 86 -2.83 -7.05 7.16
CA GLY A 86 -2.72 -5.62 6.83
C GLY A 86 -2.36 -5.38 5.36
N ALA A 87 -1.41 -6.14 4.81
CA ALA A 87 -1.05 -6.09 3.40
C ALA A 87 -2.23 -6.54 2.52
N PHE A 88 -2.90 -7.62 2.92
CA PHE A 88 -4.08 -8.13 2.21
C PHE A 88 -5.20 -7.08 2.14
N LEU A 89 -5.53 -6.41 3.25
CA LEU A 89 -6.59 -5.40 3.27
C LEU A 89 -6.23 -4.17 2.43
N ALA A 90 -4.94 -3.78 2.37
CA ALA A 90 -4.49 -2.70 1.51
C ALA A 90 -4.67 -3.03 0.01
N MET A 91 -4.47 -4.30 -0.37
CA MET A 91 -4.60 -4.78 -1.76
C MET A 91 -6.06 -5.07 -2.16
N TYR A 92 -6.89 -5.49 -1.23
CA TYR A 92 -8.21 -6.05 -1.53
C TYR A 92 -9.11 -5.09 -2.31
N PHE A 93 -9.11 -3.81 -1.98
CA PHE A 93 -9.92 -2.78 -2.63
C PHE A 93 -9.17 -2.01 -3.74
N ALA A 94 -7.95 -2.43 -4.08
CA ALA A 94 -7.12 -1.68 -5.02
C ALA A 94 -7.68 -1.69 -6.45
N ASP A 95 -7.72 -0.52 -7.08
CA ASP A 95 -7.95 -0.38 -8.52
C ASP A 95 -6.66 -0.55 -9.29
N ARG A 96 -5.56 -0.09 -8.71
CA ARG A 96 -4.21 -0.17 -9.25
C ARG A 96 -3.25 -0.59 -8.15
N ALA A 97 -2.22 -1.35 -8.51
CA ALA A 97 -1.14 -1.72 -7.62
C ALA A 97 0.21 -1.32 -8.21
N VAL A 98 1.08 -0.78 -7.37
CA VAL A 98 2.49 -0.57 -7.69
C VAL A 98 3.29 -1.54 -6.83
N VAL A 99 3.80 -2.60 -7.45
CA VAL A 99 4.62 -3.61 -6.79
C VAL A 99 6.08 -3.14 -6.84
N VAL A 100 6.62 -2.81 -5.68
CA VAL A 100 8.00 -2.30 -5.55
C VAL A 100 8.96 -3.48 -5.38
N VAL A 101 9.90 -3.62 -6.29
CA VAL A 101 10.78 -4.80 -6.42
C VAL A 101 12.24 -4.36 -6.41
N ASN A 102 13.06 -5.04 -5.63
CA ASN A 102 14.51 -5.00 -5.83
C ASN A 102 14.89 -6.10 -6.84
N PRO A 103 15.86 -5.87 -7.74
CA PRO A 103 16.28 -6.86 -8.73
C PRO A 103 17.17 -7.96 -8.12
N GLU A 104 16.58 -8.68 -7.17
CA GLU A 104 17.16 -9.78 -6.42
C GLU A 104 16.17 -10.95 -6.40
N VAL A 105 16.65 -12.18 -6.50
CA VAL A 105 15.81 -13.38 -6.67
C VAL A 105 14.73 -13.51 -5.59
N SER A 106 15.05 -13.23 -4.34
CA SER A 106 14.10 -13.29 -3.22
C SER A 106 12.98 -12.26 -3.37
N SER A 107 13.32 -11.01 -3.70
CA SER A 107 12.36 -9.93 -3.89
C SER A 107 11.44 -10.19 -5.07
N VAL A 108 11.98 -10.72 -6.18
CA VAL A 108 11.21 -11.06 -7.38
C VAL A 108 10.21 -12.20 -7.07
N ARG A 109 10.64 -13.25 -6.35
CA ARG A 109 9.74 -14.34 -5.93
C ARG A 109 8.62 -13.87 -5.00
N ASP A 110 8.92 -12.96 -4.08
CA ASP A 110 7.89 -12.38 -3.20
C ASP A 110 6.92 -11.52 -4.00
N SER A 111 7.41 -10.81 -5.01
CA SER A 111 6.56 -10.03 -5.93
C SER A 111 5.64 -10.90 -6.76
N ASP A 112 6.10 -12.05 -7.26
CA ASP A 112 5.26 -13.03 -7.97
C ASP A 112 4.07 -13.49 -7.09
N ARG A 113 4.32 -13.76 -5.82
CA ARG A 113 3.24 -14.09 -4.87
C ARG A 113 2.23 -12.97 -4.71
N ILE A 114 2.69 -11.71 -4.64
CA ILE A 114 1.81 -10.53 -4.54
C ILE A 114 0.96 -10.39 -5.81
N LEU A 115 1.56 -10.56 -7.00
CA LEU A 115 0.84 -10.55 -8.27
C LEU A 115 -0.24 -11.64 -8.32
N GLY A 116 0.09 -12.85 -7.86
CA GLY A 116 -0.89 -13.95 -7.74
C GLY A 116 -2.05 -13.62 -6.79
N LEU A 117 -1.79 -12.92 -5.68
CA LEU A 117 -2.86 -12.46 -4.77
C LEU A 117 -3.71 -11.35 -5.39
N LEU A 118 -3.10 -10.38 -6.08
CA LEU A 118 -3.81 -9.32 -6.79
C LEU A 118 -4.74 -9.89 -7.86
N ALA A 119 -4.29 -10.93 -8.58
CA ALA A 119 -5.07 -11.59 -9.62
C ALA A 119 -6.23 -12.45 -9.09
N SER A 120 -6.14 -12.96 -7.84
CA SER A 120 -7.07 -14.00 -7.34
C SER A 120 -7.85 -13.65 -6.08
N LYS A 121 -7.40 -12.67 -5.29
CA LYS A 121 -7.92 -12.42 -3.92
C LYS A 121 -8.38 -11.00 -3.68
N THR A 122 -8.57 -10.20 -4.71
CA THR A 122 -9.07 -8.82 -4.61
C THR A 122 -10.56 -8.75 -4.89
N GLN A 123 -11.21 -7.64 -4.49
CA GLN A 123 -12.62 -7.39 -4.79
C GLN A 123 -12.88 -7.39 -6.31
N LYS A 124 -11.92 -6.89 -7.10
CA LYS A 124 -11.99 -6.95 -8.57
C LYS A 124 -11.95 -8.39 -9.08
N ALA A 125 -11.06 -9.22 -8.56
CA ALA A 125 -10.98 -10.62 -8.94
C ALA A 125 -12.29 -11.38 -8.62
N GLU A 126 -12.93 -11.10 -7.49
CA GLU A 126 -14.25 -11.68 -7.13
C GLU A 126 -15.34 -11.29 -8.14
N LYS A 127 -15.21 -10.14 -8.81
CA LYS A 127 -16.12 -9.65 -9.86
C LYS A 127 -15.71 -10.08 -11.28
N GLY A 128 -14.64 -10.86 -11.43
CA GLY A 128 -14.08 -11.24 -12.73
C GLY A 128 -13.27 -10.12 -13.41
N GLU A 129 -12.93 -9.07 -12.68
CA GLU A 129 -12.12 -7.95 -13.15
C GLU A 129 -10.65 -8.12 -12.72
N ARG A 130 -9.77 -7.26 -13.23
CA ARG A 130 -8.34 -7.25 -12.85
C ARG A 130 -7.92 -5.91 -12.24
N VAL A 131 -7.06 -5.99 -11.24
CA VAL A 131 -6.30 -4.85 -10.75
C VAL A 131 -5.28 -4.47 -11.82
N LYS A 132 -5.10 -3.18 -12.08
CA LYS A 132 -4.04 -2.73 -12.99
C LYS A 132 -2.71 -2.72 -12.24
N GLU A 133 -1.81 -3.61 -12.65
CA GLU A 133 -0.53 -3.82 -12.00
C GLU A 133 0.58 -3.01 -12.68
N HIS A 134 1.51 -2.52 -11.87
CA HIS A 134 2.72 -1.81 -12.29
C HIS A 134 3.88 -2.33 -11.46
N LEU A 135 5.01 -2.61 -12.09
CA LEU A 135 6.26 -2.94 -11.41
C LEU A 135 7.13 -1.69 -11.32
N LEU A 136 7.67 -1.44 -10.12
CA LEU A 136 8.64 -0.39 -9.88
C LEU A 136 9.95 -1.01 -9.38
N LEU A 137 10.95 -1.11 -10.26
CA LEU A 137 12.28 -1.53 -9.86
C LEU A 137 12.98 -0.40 -9.09
N THR A 138 13.48 -0.75 -7.91
CA THR A 138 14.28 0.15 -7.07
C THR A 138 15.68 -0.41 -6.87
N ARG A 139 16.62 0.45 -6.48
CA ARG A 139 18.03 0.10 -6.23
C ARG A 139 18.74 -0.56 -7.43
N TYR A 140 18.24 -0.30 -8.64
CA TYR A 140 18.84 -0.83 -9.86
C TYR A 140 20.22 -0.22 -10.13
N SER A 141 21.19 -1.06 -10.48
CA SER A 141 22.54 -0.65 -10.80
C SER A 141 23.06 -1.37 -12.05
N PRO A 142 23.20 -0.68 -13.20
CA PRO A 142 23.74 -1.29 -14.42
C PRO A 142 25.09 -1.96 -14.21
N LYS A 143 25.99 -1.34 -13.41
CA LYS A 143 27.30 -1.91 -13.10
C LYS A 143 27.24 -3.26 -12.37
N ARG A 144 26.26 -3.43 -11.46
CA ARG A 144 26.06 -4.71 -10.76
C ARG A 144 25.44 -5.76 -11.68
N VAL A 145 24.61 -5.37 -12.64
CA VAL A 145 24.08 -6.28 -13.67
C VAL A 145 25.20 -6.79 -14.55
N GLU A 146 26.09 -5.90 -15.05
CA GLU A 146 27.27 -6.26 -15.85
C GLU A 146 28.23 -7.19 -15.09
N ALA A 147 28.35 -7.01 -13.77
CA ALA A 147 29.16 -7.87 -12.90
C ALA A 147 28.50 -9.22 -12.56
N GLY A 148 27.23 -9.43 -12.92
CA GLY A 148 26.47 -10.65 -12.57
C GLY A 148 25.95 -10.68 -11.13
N ASP A 149 26.01 -9.58 -10.40
CA ASP A 149 25.60 -9.47 -8.99
C ASP A 149 24.15 -8.98 -8.81
N MET A 150 23.44 -8.76 -9.91
CA MET A 150 22.07 -8.22 -9.91
C MET A 150 21.31 -8.70 -11.14
N LEU A 151 20.02 -8.98 -10.98
CA LEU A 151 19.15 -9.31 -12.12
C LEU A 151 18.98 -8.10 -13.04
N SER A 152 18.97 -8.35 -14.34
CA SER A 152 18.62 -7.33 -15.32
C SER A 152 17.11 -7.06 -15.34
N ILE A 153 16.69 -5.98 -16.00
CA ILE A 153 15.27 -5.69 -16.23
C ILE A 153 14.62 -6.85 -17.00
N ALA A 154 15.34 -7.40 -18.00
CA ALA A 154 14.85 -8.51 -18.79
C ALA A 154 14.64 -9.78 -17.97
N ASP A 155 15.57 -10.11 -17.05
CA ASP A 155 15.43 -11.25 -16.14
C ASP A 155 14.21 -11.10 -15.24
N VAL A 156 13.98 -9.89 -14.69
CA VAL A 156 12.80 -9.62 -13.84
C VAL A 156 11.51 -9.73 -14.65
N GLN A 157 11.47 -9.24 -15.89
CA GLN A 157 10.32 -9.35 -16.77
C GLN A 157 10.05 -10.81 -17.16
N GLU A 158 11.08 -11.60 -17.42
CA GLU A 158 10.93 -13.03 -17.75
C GLU A 158 10.33 -13.83 -16.58
N ILE A 159 10.73 -13.50 -15.34
CA ILE A 159 10.26 -14.20 -14.14
C ILE A 159 8.82 -13.82 -13.78
N LEU A 160 8.45 -12.55 -13.95
CA LEU A 160 7.15 -12.03 -13.48
C LEU A 160 6.07 -11.97 -14.58
N GLY A 161 6.41 -12.21 -15.85
CA GLY A 161 5.48 -12.22 -17.00
C GLY A 161 5.20 -10.82 -17.49
#